data_77e679f6a4a2540976385f701e9ec179
#
_entry.id   77e679f6a4a2540976385f701e9ec179
#
_cell.length_a   1.000
_cell.length_b   1.000
_cell.length_c   1.000
_cell.angle_alpha   90.00
_cell.angle_beta   90.00
_cell.angle_gamma   90.00
#
_symmetry.space_group_name_H-M   'P 1'
#
loop_
_entity.id
_entity.type
_entity.pdbx_description
1 polymer ?
#
loop_
_entity_poly.entity_id
_entity_poly.type
_entity_poly.pdbx_seq_one_letter_code
_entity_poly.pdbx_strand_id
1 'polypeptide(L)'
;DAAIPIDAAIPIDAAIPSIDKVSAPADRSHRKVTATHRRRLAILDGKGRAAAIVDPLPAPGECLHLAIAGTYSGWAVAAAIAGLIPDPIDHLTISTLGFNRDNADDLIAWLDSGRVRGATLNVSTYFRSSDRDIFESIKRDMDARGQVAMVTRSHAKLLLFDAGPRAIVCETSANLRSSQNWEQATIFAAREILARHINCNPVLSSWQAVMDY
;
A
#
# COMPACT_ATOMS: atom_id res chain seq x y z
N ASP A 1 17.06 -6.97 -40.45
CA ASP A 1 15.78 -7.62 -40.25
C ASP A 1 15.97 -9.11 -40.03
N ALA A 2 16.19 -9.51 -38.79
CA ALA A 2 16.18 -10.91 -38.40
C ALA A 2 14.95 -11.12 -37.48
N ALA A 3 13.94 -11.81 -37.99
CA ALA A 3 12.76 -12.22 -37.25
C ALA A 3 13.17 -13.25 -36.18
N ILE A 4 12.80 -13.00 -34.93
CA ILE A 4 12.95 -13.96 -33.85
C ILE A 4 11.85 -15.02 -34.03
N PRO A 5 12.15 -16.33 -34.10
CA PRO A 5 11.12 -17.34 -34.22
C PRO A 5 10.35 -17.47 -32.93
N ILE A 6 9.04 -17.25 -33.01
CA ILE A 6 8.06 -17.48 -31.93
C ILE A 6 7.60 -18.94 -32.04
N ASP A 7 8.44 -19.91 -31.72
CA ASP A 7 8.02 -21.31 -31.56
C ASP A 7 9.06 -22.07 -30.74
N ALA A 8 9.11 -21.74 -29.45
CA ALA A 8 9.59 -22.67 -28.44
C ALA A 8 8.43 -22.89 -27.47
N ALA A 9 7.57 -23.87 -27.79
CA ALA A 9 6.58 -24.37 -26.86
C ALA A 9 7.30 -24.84 -25.60
N ILE A 10 7.11 -24.13 -24.50
CA ILE A 10 7.56 -24.55 -23.17
C ILE A 10 6.81 -25.84 -22.85
N PRO A 11 7.48 -26.98 -22.57
CA PRO A 11 6.79 -28.20 -22.22
C PRO A 11 5.98 -27.98 -20.94
N ILE A 12 4.68 -28.17 -21.02
CA ILE A 12 3.71 -28.02 -19.90
C ILE A 12 3.85 -29.16 -18.86
N ASP A 13 4.75 -30.11 -19.08
CA ASP A 13 4.98 -31.28 -18.22
C ASP A 13 6.12 -31.13 -17.18
N ALA A 14 6.58 -29.93 -16.90
CA ALA A 14 7.37 -29.73 -15.69
C ALA A 14 6.43 -29.85 -14.49
N ALA A 15 6.47 -31.00 -13.80
CA ALA A 15 5.68 -31.27 -12.61
C ALA A 15 5.78 -30.08 -11.63
N ILE A 16 4.67 -29.36 -11.46
CA ILE A 16 4.56 -28.33 -10.43
C ILE A 16 4.83 -29.05 -9.10
N PRO A 17 5.88 -28.67 -8.35
CA PRO A 17 6.14 -29.30 -7.07
C PRO A 17 4.93 -29.11 -6.18
N SER A 18 4.42 -30.21 -5.64
CA SER A 18 3.31 -30.24 -4.70
C SER A 18 3.61 -29.26 -3.55
N ILE A 19 2.71 -28.31 -3.33
CA ILE A 19 2.80 -27.30 -2.27
C ILE A 19 2.67 -27.90 -0.86
N ASP A 20 2.40 -29.22 -0.76
CA ASP A 20 2.12 -29.93 0.49
C ASP A 20 3.35 -30.18 1.38
N LYS A 21 4.54 -29.70 1.05
CA LYS A 21 5.77 -29.91 1.83
C LYS A 21 6.52 -28.66 2.23
N VAL A 22 5.85 -27.54 2.43
CA VAL A 22 6.43 -26.48 3.26
C VAL A 22 6.14 -26.86 4.71
N SER A 23 7.06 -27.59 5.32
CA SER A 23 7.00 -27.89 6.73
C SER A 23 6.89 -26.59 7.52
N ALA A 24 5.78 -26.43 8.25
CA ALA A 24 5.62 -25.34 9.19
C ALA A 24 6.82 -25.37 10.16
N PRO A 25 7.43 -24.21 10.49
CA PRO A 25 8.51 -24.20 11.47
C PRO A 25 7.99 -24.73 12.79
N ALA A 26 8.60 -25.81 13.25
CA ALA A 26 8.36 -26.40 14.54
C ALA A 26 9.00 -25.50 15.58
N ASP A 27 8.28 -24.59 16.17
CA ASP A 27 8.37 -24.27 17.59
C ASP A 27 7.14 -23.47 18.04
N ARG A 28 6.24 -24.15 18.71
CA ARG A 28 5.02 -23.58 19.31
C ARG A 28 5.16 -23.39 20.83
N SER A 29 6.37 -23.53 21.40
CA SER A 29 6.53 -23.67 22.85
C SER A 29 6.70 -22.36 23.65
N HIS A 30 6.86 -21.19 23.04
CA HIS A 30 7.05 -19.92 23.76
C HIS A 30 5.86 -18.95 23.65
N ARG A 31 4.65 -19.45 23.92
CA ARG A 31 3.42 -18.65 23.77
C ARG A 31 2.87 -18.13 25.09
N LYS A 32 3.56 -17.19 25.72
CA LYS A 32 2.94 -16.28 26.71
C LYS A 32 3.25 -14.82 26.42
N VAL A 33 2.83 -14.35 25.24
CA VAL A 33 2.76 -12.91 24.93
C VAL A 33 1.29 -12.55 24.82
N THR A 34 0.85 -11.45 25.42
CA THR A 34 -0.54 -11.00 25.30
C THR A 34 -0.90 -10.79 23.84
N ALA A 35 -2.15 -11.01 23.44
CA ALA A 35 -2.59 -10.90 22.05
C ALA A 35 -2.25 -9.52 21.45
N THR A 36 -2.32 -8.45 22.25
CA THR A 36 -1.94 -7.09 21.88
C THR A 36 -0.45 -6.97 21.55
N HIS A 37 0.40 -7.58 22.35
CA HIS A 37 1.85 -7.54 22.14
C HIS A 37 2.29 -8.29 20.88
N ARG A 38 1.69 -9.46 20.62
CA ARG A 38 1.94 -10.25 19.39
C ARG A 38 1.53 -9.49 18.13
N ARG A 39 0.39 -8.83 18.17
CA ARG A 39 -0.09 -8.04 17.04
C ARG A 39 0.87 -6.90 16.73
N ARG A 40 1.38 -6.21 17.74
CA ARG A 40 2.34 -5.11 17.56
C ARG A 40 3.68 -5.62 16.99
N LEU A 41 4.17 -6.75 17.46
CA LEU A 41 5.40 -7.37 16.95
C LEU A 41 5.23 -7.85 15.49
N ALA A 42 4.09 -8.43 15.13
CA ALA A 42 3.81 -8.86 13.76
C ALA A 42 3.75 -7.66 12.79
N ILE A 43 3.19 -6.55 13.20
CA ILE A 43 3.16 -5.32 12.40
C ILE A 43 4.57 -4.76 12.21
N LEU A 44 5.38 -4.68 13.27
CA LEU A 44 6.75 -4.18 13.21
C LEU A 44 7.64 -5.07 12.34
N ASP A 45 7.54 -6.38 12.50
CA ASP A 45 8.29 -7.35 11.69
C ASP A 45 7.87 -7.26 10.21
N GLY A 46 6.58 -7.11 9.91
CA GLY A 46 6.07 -6.88 8.56
C GLY A 46 6.62 -5.58 7.96
N LYS A 47 6.62 -4.49 8.70
CA LYS A 47 7.20 -3.21 8.24
C LYS A 47 8.70 -3.33 8.00
N GLY A 48 9.43 -4.00 8.87
CA GLY A 48 10.87 -4.20 8.73
C GLY A 48 11.23 -5.05 7.49
N ARG A 49 10.48 -6.11 7.23
CA ARG A 49 10.69 -6.93 6.03
C ARG A 49 10.35 -6.17 4.76
N ALA A 50 9.25 -5.41 4.74
CA ALA A 50 8.89 -4.60 3.61
C ALA A 50 9.98 -3.56 3.30
N ALA A 51 10.52 -2.88 4.29
CA ALA A 51 11.63 -1.94 4.11
C ALA A 51 12.85 -2.61 3.47
N ALA A 52 13.25 -3.79 3.95
CA ALA A 52 14.40 -4.52 3.39
C ALA A 52 14.20 -4.97 1.93
N ILE A 53 12.93 -5.16 1.49
CA ILE A 53 12.61 -5.56 0.12
C ILE A 53 12.49 -4.33 -0.80
N VAL A 54 11.97 -3.22 -0.27
CA VAL A 54 11.69 -2.00 -1.04
C VAL A 54 12.92 -1.10 -1.17
N ASP A 55 13.92 -1.27 -0.31
CA ASP A 55 15.17 -0.49 -0.35
C ASP A 55 16.17 -1.08 -1.36
N PRO A 56 16.70 -0.25 -2.29
CA PRO A 56 16.37 1.16 -2.49
C PRO A 56 15.05 1.37 -3.25
N LEU A 57 14.41 2.53 -3.05
CA LEU A 57 13.31 2.95 -3.92
C LEU A 57 13.80 3.06 -5.37
N PRO A 58 12.94 2.71 -6.37
CA PRO A 58 13.32 2.80 -7.77
C PRO A 58 13.71 4.23 -8.15
N ALA A 59 14.71 4.36 -9.02
CA ALA A 59 15.07 5.64 -9.61
C ALA A 59 14.06 6.08 -10.69
N PRO A 60 14.05 7.35 -11.11
CA PRO A 60 13.20 7.79 -12.21
C PRO A 60 13.39 6.93 -13.46
N GLY A 61 12.30 6.43 -14.01
CA GLY A 61 12.30 5.51 -15.14
C GLY A 61 12.47 4.03 -14.79
N GLU A 62 12.64 3.71 -13.51
CA GLU A 62 12.66 2.34 -13.00
C GLU A 62 11.33 1.95 -12.35
N CYS A 63 11.11 0.65 -12.24
CA CYS A 63 10.03 0.09 -11.44
C CYS A 63 10.53 -1.11 -10.64
N LEU A 64 9.92 -1.32 -9.47
CA LEU A 64 10.17 -2.47 -8.61
C LEU A 64 8.89 -3.30 -8.55
N HIS A 65 8.96 -4.54 -9.02
CA HIS A 65 7.88 -5.51 -8.90
C HIS A 65 8.07 -6.37 -7.66
N LEU A 66 7.04 -6.46 -6.83
CA LEU A 66 7.02 -7.25 -5.61
C LEU A 66 6.01 -8.37 -5.73
N ALA A 67 6.41 -9.59 -5.39
CA ALA A 67 5.50 -10.67 -5.04
C ALA A 67 5.38 -10.73 -3.52
N ILE A 68 4.16 -10.62 -3.01
CA ILE A 68 3.88 -10.54 -1.57
C ILE A 68 3.20 -11.85 -1.16
N ALA A 69 3.85 -12.63 -0.31
CA ALA A 69 3.40 -13.96 0.10
C ALA A 69 2.72 -13.93 1.47
N GLY A 70 1.64 -13.21 1.62
CA GLY A 70 0.79 -13.26 2.84
C GLY A 70 1.43 -12.83 4.17
N THR A 71 2.72 -12.46 4.16
CA THR A 71 3.46 -12.02 5.35
C THR A 71 3.41 -10.52 5.56
N TYR A 72 2.92 -9.76 4.58
CA TYR A 72 2.82 -8.31 4.61
C TYR A 72 1.38 -7.85 4.43
N SER A 73 1.08 -6.68 4.98
CA SER A 73 -0.09 -5.91 4.57
C SER A 73 0.33 -4.89 3.51
N GLY A 74 -0.60 -4.41 2.69
CA GLY A 74 -0.33 -3.28 1.81
C GLY A 74 0.16 -2.05 2.59
N TRP A 75 -0.27 -1.90 3.86
CA TRP A 75 0.22 -0.84 4.74
C TRP A 75 1.70 -0.98 5.11
N ALA A 76 2.23 -2.19 5.25
CA ALA A 76 3.66 -2.39 5.49
C ALA A 76 4.50 -1.88 4.31
N VAL A 77 4.02 -2.04 3.08
CA VAL A 77 4.66 -1.47 1.88
C VAL A 77 4.57 0.06 1.89
N ALA A 78 3.39 0.62 2.25
CA ALA A 78 3.21 2.06 2.39
C ALA A 78 4.19 2.65 3.42
N ALA A 79 4.32 2.00 4.58
CA ALA A 79 5.22 2.43 5.65
C ALA A 79 6.71 2.34 5.22
N ALA A 80 7.08 1.30 4.47
CA ALA A 80 8.42 1.16 3.93
C ALA A 80 8.74 2.30 2.94
N ILE A 81 7.85 2.57 1.99
CA ILE A 81 8.02 3.68 1.04
C ILE A 81 8.11 5.01 1.79
N ALA A 82 7.18 5.28 2.71
CA ALA A 82 7.22 6.50 3.50
C ALA A 82 8.52 6.64 4.29
N GLY A 83 9.05 5.56 4.88
CA GLY A 83 10.32 5.58 5.62
C GLY A 83 11.55 5.84 4.75
N LEU A 84 11.53 5.45 3.48
CA LEU A 84 12.63 5.59 2.54
C LEU A 84 12.65 6.92 1.79
N ILE A 85 11.55 7.66 1.75
CA ILE A 85 11.52 9.03 1.24
C ILE A 85 12.19 9.94 2.30
N PRO A 86 13.31 10.64 2.01
CA PRO A 86 14.02 11.40 3.04
C PRO A 86 13.27 12.64 3.49
N ASP A 87 12.54 13.28 2.59
CA ASP A 87 11.82 14.53 2.84
C ASP A 87 10.39 14.27 3.33
N PRO A 88 9.73 15.22 3.99
CA PRO A 88 8.31 15.14 4.26
C PRO A 88 7.50 14.96 2.98
N ILE A 89 6.47 14.13 3.05
CA ILE A 89 5.55 13.86 1.95
C ILE A 89 4.54 14.99 1.89
N ASP A 90 4.52 15.74 0.79
CA ASP A 90 3.62 16.88 0.64
C ASP A 90 2.16 16.42 0.57
N HIS A 91 1.90 15.34 -0.18
CA HIS A 91 0.58 14.72 -0.23
C HIS A 91 0.63 13.20 -0.42
N LEU A 92 -0.16 12.50 0.36
CA LEU A 92 -0.36 11.04 0.25
C LEU A 92 -1.80 10.75 -0.17
N THR A 93 -1.98 10.22 -1.37
CA THR A 93 -3.28 9.72 -1.82
C THR A 93 -3.32 8.21 -1.67
N ILE A 94 -4.34 7.73 -0.98
CA ILE A 94 -4.58 6.32 -0.72
C ILE A 94 -5.91 5.91 -1.35
N SER A 95 -5.92 4.85 -2.17
CA SER A 95 -7.15 4.19 -2.61
C SER A 95 -7.10 2.73 -2.18
N THR A 96 -8.15 2.24 -1.53
CA THR A 96 -8.18 0.86 -0.99
C THR A 96 -9.61 0.34 -0.80
N LEU A 97 -9.75 -0.99 -0.85
CA LEU A 97 -11.02 -1.63 -0.46
C LEU A 97 -11.14 -1.88 1.03
N GLY A 98 -10.06 -1.72 1.78
CA GLY A 98 -10.12 -1.93 3.21
C GLY A 98 -8.80 -1.66 3.93
N PHE A 99 -8.91 -1.18 5.14
CA PHE A 99 -7.82 -0.97 6.08
C PHE A 99 -8.33 -1.31 7.49
N ASN A 100 -7.45 -1.23 8.48
CA ASN A 100 -7.81 -1.50 9.86
C ASN A 100 -7.48 -0.28 10.75
N ARG A 101 -7.82 -0.36 12.02
CA ARG A 101 -7.59 0.73 12.98
C ARG A 101 -6.11 1.09 13.12
N ASP A 102 -5.23 0.09 13.13
CA ASP A 102 -3.78 0.34 13.27
C ASP A 102 -3.24 1.14 12.07
N ASN A 103 -3.76 0.87 10.85
CA ASN A 103 -3.40 1.66 9.65
C ASN A 103 -3.93 3.09 9.75
N ALA A 104 -5.13 3.28 10.29
CA ALA A 104 -5.72 4.59 10.53
C ALA A 104 -4.88 5.38 11.55
N ASP A 105 -4.53 4.76 12.68
CA ASP A 105 -3.75 5.37 13.74
C ASP A 105 -2.34 5.77 13.23
N ASP A 106 -1.68 4.93 12.43
CA ASP A 106 -0.41 5.23 11.79
C ASP A 106 -0.53 6.45 10.84
N LEU A 107 -1.59 6.51 10.00
CA LEU A 107 -1.81 7.63 9.09
C LEU A 107 -2.00 8.95 9.85
N ILE A 108 -2.79 8.92 10.92
CA ILE A 108 -3.00 10.08 11.78
C ILE A 108 -1.67 10.51 12.45
N ALA A 109 -0.88 9.55 12.92
CA ALA A 109 0.44 9.85 13.49
C ALA A 109 1.40 10.48 12.47
N TRP A 110 1.34 10.07 11.19
CA TRP A 110 2.13 10.71 10.14
C TRP A 110 1.68 12.15 9.87
N LEU A 111 0.39 12.43 9.90
CA LEU A 111 -0.15 13.78 9.78
C LEU A 111 0.26 14.65 10.96
N ASP A 112 0.10 14.15 12.19
CA ASP A 112 0.41 14.89 13.41
C ASP A 112 1.92 15.19 13.57
N SER A 113 2.77 14.29 13.10
CA SER A 113 4.23 14.48 13.10
C SER A 113 4.74 15.35 11.94
N GLY A 114 3.89 15.70 10.97
CA GLY A 114 4.31 16.39 9.75
C GLY A 114 5.11 15.52 8.78
N ARG A 115 5.17 14.20 9.00
CA ARG A 115 5.74 13.26 8.03
C ARG A 115 4.97 13.27 6.71
N VAL A 116 3.66 13.39 6.80
CA VAL A 116 2.73 13.63 5.71
C VAL A 116 2.02 14.94 5.99
N ARG A 117 2.12 15.91 5.08
CA ARG A 117 1.51 17.22 5.22
C ARG A 117 0.05 17.25 4.83
N GLY A 118 -0.30 16.46 3.82
CA GLY A 118 -1.67 16.32 3.34
C GLY A 118 -2.00 14.88 2.97
N ALA A 119 -3.25 14.46 3.17
CA ALA A 119 -3.68 13.14 2.81
C ALA A 119 -5.10 13.11 2.23
N THR A 120 -5.29 12.25 1.24
CA THR A 120 -6.60 11.87 0.71
C THR A 120 -6.77 10.35 0.86
N LEU A 121 -7.79 9.93 1.60
CA LEU A 121 -8.17 8.54 1.75
C LEU A 121 -9.44 8.25 0.96
N ASN A 122 -9.34 7.45 -0.08
CA ASN A 122 -10.46 6.97 -0.88
C ASN A 122 -10.73 5.50 -0.55
N VAL A 123 -11.88 5.20 0.01
CA VAL A 123 -12.30 3.83 0.32
C VAL A 123 -13.47 3.39 -0.56
N SER A 124 -13.63 2.07 -0.72
CA SER A 124 -14.74 1.53 -1.48
C SER A 124 -16.07 1.66 -0.73
N THR A 125 -17.18 1.69 -1.48
CA THR A 125 -18.53 1.59 -0.91
C THR A 125 -18.72 0.31 -0.10
N TYR A 126 -18.04 -0.78 -0.49
CA TYR A 126 -18.04 -2.04 0.26
C TYR A 126 -17.44 -1.87 1.65
N PHE A 127 -16.26 -1.23 1.76
CA PHE A 127 -15.61 -0.98 3.05
C PHE A 127 -16.49 -0.13 3.97
N ARG A 128 -17.10 0.93 3.44
CA ARG A 128 -18.01 1.76 4.22
C ARG A 128 -19.19 0.97 4.81
N SER A 129 -19.67 -0.06 4.11
CA SER A 129 -20.78 -0.87 4.63
C SER A 129 -20.33 -1.95 5.59
N SER A 130 -19.17 -2.58 5.38
CA SER A 130 -18.68 -3.68 6.22
C SER A 130 -17.95 -3.23 7.48
N ASP A 131 -17.26 -2.09 7.42
CA ASP A 131 -16.37 -1.59 8.49
C ASP A 131 -16.69 -0.12 8.82
N ARG A 132 -18.00 0.18 8.94
CA ARG A 132 -18.53 1.53 9.08
C ARG A 132 -17.89 2.31 10.23
N ASP A 133 -17.74 1.68 11.38
CA ASP A 133 -17.23 2.35 12.58
C ASP A 133 -15.76 2.78 12.41
N ILE A 134 -14.97 1.98 11.70
CA ILE A 134 -13.58 2.34 11.37
C ILE A 134 -13.58 3.52 10.41
N PHE A 135 -14.43 3.49 9.36
CA PHE A 135 -14.50 4.57 8.40
C PHE A 135 -14.95 5.89 9.03
N GLU A 136 -16.02 5.88 9.82
CA GLU A 136 -16.53 7.09 10.47
C GLU A 136 -15.53 7.67 11.50
N SER A 137 -14.75 6.81 12.15
CA SER A 137 -13.67 7.25 13.05
C SER A 137 -12.56 7.97 12.27
N ILE A 138 -11.97 7.31 11.25
CA ILE A 138 -10.88 7.92 10.50
C ILE A 138 -11.32 9.17 9.74
N LYS A 139 -12.57 9.16 9.22
CA LYS A 139 -13.12 10.35 8.55
C LYS A 139 -13.15 11.55 9.49
N ARG A 140 -13.68 11.38 10.69
CA ARG A 140 -13.72 12.46 11.71
C ARG A 140 -12.31 12.96 12.06
N ASP A 141 -11.34 12.02 12.22
CA ASP A 141 -9.98 12.36 12.59
C ASP A 141 -9.23 13.09 11.46
N MET A 142 -9.51 12.74 10.20
CA MET A 142 -9.00 13.42 9.02
C MET A 142 -9.67 14.79 8.82
N ASP A 143 -11.00 14.86 8.92
CA ASP A 143 -11.75 16.13 8.81
C ASP A 143 -11.26 17.16 9.85
N ALA A 144 -10.98 16.73 11.09
CA ALA A 144 -10.45 17.58 12.15
C ALA A 144 -9.06 18.19 11.83
N ARG A 145 -8.35 17.60 10.85
CA ARG A 145 -7.03 18.02 10.37
C ARG A 145 -7.10 18.70 9.00
N GLY A 146 -8.31 18.99 8.49
CA GLY A 146 -8.49 19.52 7.14
C GLY A 146 -8.13 18.55 6.03
N GLN A 147 -8.08 17.26 6.34
CA GLN A 147 -7.76 16.19 5.39
C GLN A 147 -9.04 15.53 4.86
N VAL A 148 -8.89 14.68 3.85
CA VAL A 148 -10.04 14.12 3.14
C VAL A 148 -10.15 12.63 3.25
N ALA A 149 -11.30 12.16 3.73
CA ALA A 149 -11.72 10.78 3.60
C ALA A 149 -13.03 10.71 2.80
N MET A 150 -13.01 9.94 1.71
CA MET A 150 -14.13 9.82 0.78
C MET A 150 -14.46 8.37 0.47
N VAL A 151 -15.65 8.16 -0.10
CA VAL A 151 -16.16 6.85 -0.49
C VAL A 151 -16.49 6.87 -1.98
N THR A 152 -15.95 5.92 -2.73
CA THR A 152 -16.24 5.77 -4.16
C THR A 152 -16.53 4.32 -4.53
N ARG A 153 -17.03 4.10 -5.75
CA ARG A 153 -17.13 2.76 -6.35
C ARG A 153 -15.81 2.36 -6.99
N SER A 154 -14.74 2.36 -6.22
CA SER A 154 -13.41 2.00 -6.71
C SER A 154 -12.99 0.64 -6.20
N HIS A 155 -12.31 -0.14 -7.05
CA HIS A 155 -11.61 -1.37 -6.68
C HIS A 155 -10.08 -1.17 -6.71
N ALA A 156 -9.63 0.04 -7.02
CA ALA A 156 -8.21 0.37 -7.08
C ALA A 156 -7.55 0.27 -5.70
N LYS A 157 -6.32 -0.19 -5.71
CA LYS A 157 -5.43 -0.19 -4.55
C LYS A 157 -4.17 0.55 -4.96
N LEU A 158 -4.10 1.80 -4.55
CA LEU A 158 -3.10 2.76 -4.97
C LEU A 158 -2.55 3.51 -3.77
N LEU A 159 -1.25 3.74 -3.80
CA LEU A 159 -0.56 4.63 -2.88
C LEU A 159 0.25 5.61 -3.73
N LEU A 160 -0.10 6.90 -3.65
CA LEU A 160 0.52 7.95 -4.42
C LEU A 160 1.22 8.91 -3.45
N PHE A 161 2.55 8.90 -3.46
CA PHE A 161 3.37 9.75 -2.60
C PHE A 161 3.91 10.92 -3.42
N ASP A 162 3.43 12.11 -3.18
CA ASP A 162 4.00 13.35 -3.69
C ASP A 162 4.94 13.95 -2.64
N ALA A 163 6.24 14.01 -2.95
CA ALA A 163 7.26 14.56 -2.08
C ALA A 163 8.18 15.50 -2.87
N GLY A 164 7.60 16.57 -3.38
CA GLY A 164 8.30 17.58 -4.17
C GLY A 164 8.91 17.01 -5.46
N PRO A 165 10.23 16.96 -5.61
CA PRO A 165 10.86 16.41 -6.81
C PRO A 165 10.65 14.89 -6.96
N ARG A 166 10.32 14.21 -5.89
CA ARG A 166 10.07 12.76 -5.87
C ARG A 166 8.59 12.46 -5.90
N ALA A 167 8.17 11.64 -6.84
CA ALA A 167 6.82 11.12 -6.92
C ALA A 167 6.93 9.59 -6.97
N ILE A 168 6.42 8.92 -5.95
CA ILE A 168 6.39 7.46 -5.89
C ILE A 168 4.96 6.99 -6.01
N VAL A 169 4.73 6.07 -6.92
CA VAL A 169 3.45 5.41 -7.13
C VAL A 169 3.59 3.95 -6.77
N CYS A 170 2.71 3.42 -5.97
CA CYS A 170 2.59 1.99 -5.72
C CYS A 170 1.21 1.51 -6.15
N GLU A 171 1.17 0.67 -7.17
CA GLU A 171 0.00 -0.09 -7.60
C GLU A 171 0.07 -1.49 -7.00
N THR A 172 -0.99 -1.96 -6.38
CA THR A 172 -0.97 -3.25 -5.70
C THR A 172 -2.29 -4.00 -5.81
N SER A 173 -2.25 -5.32 -5.74
CA SER A 173 -3.45 -6.13 -5.54
C SER A 173 -3.86 -6.20 -4.06
N ALA A 174 -2.91 -5.96 -3.15
CA ALA A 174 -3.13 -6.04 -1.71
C ALA A 174 -3.97 -4.88 -1.18
N ASN A 175 -4.94 -5.20 -0.32
CA ASN A 175 -5.55 -4.19 0.53
C ASN A 175 -4.57 -3.72 1.62
N LEU A 176 -4.85 -2.58 2.27
CA LEU A 176 -3.97 -2.07 3.32
C LEU A 176 -3.94 -2.97 4.55
N ARG A 177 -5.06 -3.63 4.88
CA ARG A 177 -5.09 -4.66 5.93
C ARG A 177 -4.36 -5.92 5.48
N SER A 178 -3.84 -6.69 6.43
CA SER A 178 -3.15 -7.96 6.15
C SER A 178 -4.05 -8.96 5.41
N SER A 179 -3.46 -9.66 4.45
CA SER A 179 -4.06 -10.77 3.71
C SER A 179 -3.15 -11.98 3.82
N GLN A 180 -3.73 -13.18 3.72
CA GLN A 180 -2.96 -14.43 3.60
C GLN A 180 -2.81 -14.87 2.14
N ASN A 181 -3.33 -14.07 1.21
CA ASN A 181 -3.25 -14.35 -0.21
C ASN A 181 -1.87 -13.99 -0.76
N TRP A 182 -1.54 -14.58 -1.91
CA TRP A 182 -0.50 -14.06 -2.76
C TRP A 182 -0.96 -12.73 -3.33
N GLU A 183 -0.15 -11.72 -3.18
CA GLU A 183 -0.40 -10.37 -3.66
C GLU A 183 0.79 -9.88 -4.46
N GLN A 184 0.58 -8.86 -5.24
CA GLN A 184 1.64 -8.20 -6.00
C GLN A 184 1.59 -6.69 -5.75
N ALA A 185 2.75 -6.05 -5.88
CA ALA A 185 2.83 -4.60 -5.94
C ALA A 185 3.88 -4.19 -6.98
N THR A 186 3.64 -3.05 -7.62
CA THR A 186 4.62 -2.41 -8.50
C THR A 186 4.83 -0.98 -8.01
N ILE A 187 6.08 -0.62 -7.78
CA ILE A 187 6.48 0.70 -7.30
C ILE A 187 7.23 1.40 -8.43
N PHE A 188 6.84 2.63 -8.73
CA PHE A 188 7.44 3.49 -9.76
C PHE A 188 7.93 4.80 -9.15
N ALA A 189 9.06 5.30 -9.63
CA ALA A 189 9.47 6.67 -9.41
C ALA A 189 9.10 7.52 -10.65
N ALA A 190 7.82 7.87 -10.79
CA ALA A 190 7.29 8.49 -12.00
C ALA A 190 6.19 9.52 -11.70
N ARG A 191 6.53 10.80 -11.85
CA ARG A 191 5.59 11.91 -11.64
C ARG A 191 4.45 11.91 -12.66
N GLU A 192 4.72 11.54 -13.89
CA GLU A 192 3.70 11.45 -14.94
C GLU A 192 2.66 10.37 -14.65
N ILE A 193 3.05 9.25 -14.02
CA ILE A 193 2.13 8.19 -13.60
C ILE A 193 1.29 8.67 -12.43
N LEU A 194 1.90 9.33 -11.44
CA LEU A 194 1.18 9.96 -10.32
C LEU A 194 0.13 10.95 -10.83
N ALA A 195 0.54 11.87 -11.71
CA ALA A 195 -0.37 12.86 -12.30
C ALA A 195 -1.51 12.20 -13.09
N ARG A 196 -1.25 11.11 -13.82
CA ARG A 196 -2.29 10.35 -14.53
C ARG A 196 -3.31 9.75 -13.58
N HIS A 197 -2.87 9.11 -12.49
CA HIS A 197 -3.79 8.55 -11.50
C HIS A 197 -4.68 9.61 -10.87
N ILE A 198 -4.13 10.77 -10.54
CA ILE A 198 -4.91 11.90 -10.00
C ILE A 198 -5.90 12.40 -11.05
N ASN A 199 -5.46 12.66 -12.28
CA ASN A 199 -6.29 13.25 -13.33
C ASN A 199 -7.35 12.28 -13.89
N CYS A 200 -7.06 10.98 -13.96
CA CYS A 200 -8.01 9.97 -14.44
C CYS A 200 -9.08 9.61 -13.40
N ASN A 201 -8.90 9.99 -12.15
CA ASN A 201 -9.90 9.76 -11.12
C ASN A 201 -10.71 11.05 -10.91
N PRO A 202 -11.95 11.15 -11.42
CA PRO A 202 -12.73 12.38 -11.36
C PRO A 202 -13.01 12.86 -9.93
N VAL A 203 -12.86 11.98 -8.95
CA VAL A 203 -13.00 12.32 -7.54
C VAL A 203 -11.71 12.91 -6.99
N LEU A 204 -10.54 12.43 -7.45
CA LEU A 204 -9.24 12.96 -7.03
C LEU A 204 -8.92 14.28 -7.75
N SER A 205 -9.35 14.44 -9.01
CA SER A 205 -9.13 15.66 -9.79
C SER A 205 -9.94 16.87 -9.30
N SER A 206 -11.08 16.65 -8.66
CA SER A 206 -11.85 17.74 -8.03
C SER A 206 -11.14 18.38 -6.84
N TRP A 207 -10.07 17.75 -6.35
CA TRP A 207 -9.27 18.23 -5.19
C TRP A 207 -8.18 19.21 -5.58
N GLN A 208 -7.51 19.03 -6.72
CA GLN A 208 -6.55 20.02 -7.20
C GLN A 208 -7.20 21.37 -7.42
N ALA A 209 -8.45 21.39 -7.87
CA ALA A 209 -9.21 22.64 -8.04
C ALA A 209 -9.54 23.37 -6.72
N VAL A 210 -9.44 22.71 -5.56
CA VAL A 210 -9.68 23.30 -4.23
C VAL A 210 -8.38 23.80 -3.58
N MET A 211 -7.22 23.26 -4.00
CA MET A 211 -5.91 23.64 -3.43
C MET A 211 -5.23 24.76 -4.22
N ASP A 212 -5.72 25.08 -5.42
CA ASP A 212 -5.24 26.19 -6.27
C ASP A 212 -5.94 27.54 -5.94
N TYR A 213 -6.70 27.62 -4.85
CA TYR A 213 -7.30 28.82 -4.27
C TYR A 213 -6.75 29.02 -2.85
#